data_bf980725d08fc00b0122d087586e087a
#
_entry.id   bf980725d08fc00b0122d087586e087a
#
_cell.length_a   1.000
_cell.length_b   1.000
_cell.length_c   1.000
_cell.angle_alpha   90.00
_cell.angle_beta   90.00
_cell.angle_gamma   90.00
#
_symmetry.space_group_name_H-M   'P 1'
#
loop_
_entity.id
_entity.type
_entity.pdbx_description
1 polymer ?
#
loop_
_entity_poly.entity_id
_entity_poly.type
_entity_poly.pdbx_seq_one_letter_code
_entity_poly.pdbx_strand_id
1 'polypeptide(L)'
;MKHMQSLYCFLVLIVVVPLLTGCRHDVANYDSRLTHADSMIATVPDSALHLLEVMDAGQLVTEGDRAYHALLLSQARYRCYVVATSDSLINFALNYYERHAGEREKLTRAHIYKGGVMEELGQPEEAMQHFKLALDVAASDDYFNQGYVRLRIGKIYQDHLVADSSDILYLKGALRCFEQVPDSFYIMTSAKALGLSWFKFNKDSALIYLEQARGLAERLHNKPVMFTVIGKIADIKMFSHDAHDIALAKDMALSILNDRDSREFDDRDNLLLTAAFTLAKQHKPDSAARYLQQVEAGNLSDGLLVFQGMCLAEIALCRGDIDSYQHYFEEADHIADSVETNKMQLKLRDVETKYDNEALKYKNLRYQTILWLSLLGALLMGALLTIALLVSARKASLRKQQLKASEEALERLHNDKERLEAQLADNQAMSEGLKGTIRHQIDTFTQLVEQHRKTYTRNPKVFGALFKSTYEVYQPDGSFWQEIRNYVDATCGNIITSTVEAHPSLRETDVRFLSLCCCDLPTTVIMACMGYNDSHSMYNKKRRLAEELGCPGHLNEYIMSFRPPKRQQVDSQQDEASAPEG
;
A
#
# COMPACT_ATOMS: atom_id res chain seq x y z
N MET A 1 36.29 51.39 -23.23
CA MET A 1 35.18 51.21 -22.23
C MET A 1 33.80 51.32 -22.85
N LYS A 2 33.45 52.36 -23.64
CA LYS A 2 32.09 52.51 -24.24
C LYS A 2 31.67 51.36 -25.17
N HIS A 3 32.57 50.78 -25.98
CA HIS A 3 32.24 49.63 -26.84
C HIS A 3 32.03 48.31 -26.08
N MET A 4 32.64 48.13 -24.91
CA MET A 4 32.47 46.96 -24.07
C MET A 4 31.16 47.01 -23.28
N GLN A 5 30.70 48.20 -22.87
CA GLN A 5 29.38 48.37 -22.24
C GLN A 5 28.25 48.12 -23.25
N SER A 6 28.42 48.58 -24.50
CA SER A 6 27.43 48.30 -25.57
C SER A 6 27.33 46.80 -25.90
N LEU A 7 28.44 46.08 -25.91
CA LEU A 7 28.45 44.63 -26.16
C LEU A 7 27.82 43.83 -24.98
N TYR A 8 28.03 44.31 -23.74
CA TYR A 8 27.40 43.71 -22.55
C TYR A 8 25.89 43.94 -22.51
N CYS A 9 25.42 45.15 -22.86
CA CYS A 9 23.99 45.44 -23.00
C CYS A 9 23.35 44.59 -24.11
N PHE A 10 24.05 44.36 -25.21
CA PHE A 10 23.53 43.57 -26.34
C PHE A 10 23.45 42.07 -25.98
N LEU A 11 24.45 41.53 -25.23
CA LEU A 11 24.43 40.15 -24.72
C LEU A 11 23.35 39.96 -23.64
N VAL A 12 23.16 40.92 -22.76
CA VAL A 12 22.08 40.88 -21.76
C VAL A 12 20.70 40.94 -22.44
N LEU A 13 20.56 41.72 -23.49
CA LEU A 13 19.30 41.79 -24.25
C LEU A 13 19.01 40.49 -24.98
N ILE A 14 20.00 39.79 -25.55
CA ILE A 14 19.84 38.48 -26.22
C ILE A 14 19.46 37.38 -25.23
N VAL A 15 19.86 37.47 -23.96
CA VAL A 15 19.53 36.49 -22.94
C VAL A 15 18.21 36.81 -22.22
N VAL A 16 17.92 38.10 -22.01
CA VAL A 16 16.73 38.54 -21.25
C VAL A 16 15.48 38.60 -22.13
N VAL A 17 15.60 38.95 -23.42
CA VAL A 17 14.45 38.99 -24.33
C VAL A 17 13.79 37.64 -24.54
N PRO A 18 14.50 36.49 -24.70
CA PRO A 18 13.86 35.18 -24.75
C PRO A 18 13.22 34.76 -23.40
N LEU A 19 13.75 35.27 -22.26
CA LEU A 19 13.17 35.00 -20.94
C LEU A 19 11.88 35.81 -20.68
N LEU A 20 11.72 36.95 -21.36
CA LEU A 20 10.52 37.80 -21.25
C LEU A 20 9.45 37.47 -22.31
N THR A 21 9.79 36.74 -23.38
CA THR A 21 8.83 36.26 -24.38
C THR A 21 8.28 34.87 -24.06
N GLY A 22 8.75 34.24 -22.98
CA GLY A 22 8.17 33.02 -22.44
C GLY A 22 6.79 33.30 -21.85
N CYS A 23 5.81 32.52 -22.28
CA CYS A 23 4.42 32.49 -21.85
C CYS A 23 3.47 33.49 -22.50
N ARG A 24 3.39 33.51 -23.83
CA ARG A 24 2.07 33.60 -24.41
C ARG A 24 1.36 32.26 -24.13
N HIS A 25 0.33 32.29 -23.31
CA HIS A 25 -0.72 31.31 -23.30
C HIS A 25 -1.45 31.40 -24.65
N ASP A 26 -0.89 30.83 -25.69
CA ASP A 26 -1.67 30.52 -26.88
C ASP A 26 -2.62 29.42 -26.41
N VAL A 27 -3.89 29.76 -26.17
CA VAL A 27 -4.96 28.79 -26.03
C VAL A 27 -4.94 27.98 -27.34
N ALA A 28 -4.44 26.77 -27.29
CA ALA A 28 -4.33 25.92 -28.46
C ALA A 28 -5.74 25.78 -29.06
N ASN A 29 -5.92 26.25 -30.28
CA ASN A 29 -7.20 26.17 -30.97
C ASN A 29 -7.26 24.77 -31.61
N TYR A 30 -7.76 23.81 -30.84
CA TYR A 30 -7.90 22.42 -31.29
C TYR A 30 -9.01 22.25 -32.32
N ASP A 31 -8.90 21.20 -33.13
CA ASP A 31 -9.97 20.80 -34.05
C ASP A 31 -11.31 20.65 -33.29
N SER A 32 -12.35 21.28 -33.80
CA SER A 32 -13.66 21.33 -33.16
C SER A 32 -14.31 19.96 -32.94
N ARG A 33 -13.96 18.96 -33.76
CA ARG A 33 -14.41 17.58 -33.61
C ARG A 33 -13.82 16.94 -32.35
N LEU A 34 -12.56 17.27 -32.01
CA LEU A 34 -11.89 16.78 -30.79
C LEU A 34 -12.52 17.39 -29.55
N THR A 35 -12.77 18.69 -29.55
CA THR A 35 -13.44 19.35 -28.43
C THR A 35 -14.86 18.85 -28.24
N HIS A 36 -15.56 18.51 -29.33
CA HIS A 36 -16.87 17.88 -29.28
C HIS A 36 -16.79 16.46 -28.66
N ALA A 37 -15.83 15.63 -29.14
CA ALA A 37 -15.59 14.32 -28.58
C ALA A 37 -15.29 14.38 -27.06
N ASP A 38 -14.44 15.32 -26.64
CA ASP A 38 -14.10 15.50 -25.22
C ASP A 38 -15.33 15.79 -24.36
N SER A 39 -16.24 16.66 -24.84
CA SER A 39 -17.49 16.96 -24.12
C SER A 39 -18.42 15.74 -23.97
N MET A 40 -18.30 14.75 -24.83
CA MET A 40 -19.13 13.52 -24.84
C MET A 40 -18.57 12.41 -23.96
N ILE A 41 -17.26 12.35 -23.76
CA ILE A 41 -16.58 11.22 -23.08
C ILE A 41 -17.16 10.97 -21.68
N ALA A 42 -17.57 12.03 -20.97
CA ALA A 42 -18.10 11.91 -19.62
C ALA A 42 -19.50 11.28 -19.57
N THR A 43 -20.35 11.55 -20.57
CA THR A 43 -21.79 11.23 -20.57
C THR A 43 -22.17 10.08 -21.51
N VAL A 44 -21.52 10.01 -22.67
CA VAL A 44 -21.78 9.01 -23.72
C VAL A 44 -20.47 8.48 -24.30
N PRO A 45 -19.65 7.76 -23.52
CA PRO A 45 -18.30 7.36 -23.90
C PRO A 45 -18.26 6.50 -25.16
N ASP A 46 -19.24 5.63 -25.39
CA ASP A 46 -19.30 4.79 -26.60
C ASP A 46 -19.42 5.63 -27.87
N SER A 47 -20.25 6.66 -27.86
CA SER A 47 -20.40 7.57 -28.99
C SER A 47 -19.14 8.40 -29.23
N ALA A 48 -18.48 8.84 -28.16
CA ALA A 48 -17.20 9.53 -28.25
C ALA A 48 -16.10 8.61 -28.80
N LEU A 49 -16.05 7.36 -28.35
CA LEU A 49 -15.12 6.36 -28.86
C LEU A 49 -15.31 6.13 -30.35
N HIS A 50 -16.54 5.91 -30.79
CA HIS A 50 -16.83 5.70 -32.21
C HIS A 50 -16.41 6.93 -33.06
N LEU A 51 -16.71 8.16 -32.60
CA LEU A 51 -16.31 9.37 -33.27
C LEU A 51 -14.78 9.46 -33.42
N LEU A 52 -14.05 9.15 -32.36
CA LEU A 52 -12.58 9.21 -32.34
C LEU A 52 -11.94 8.10 -33.19
N GLU A 53 -12.50 6.90 -33.23
CA GLU A 53 -11.98 5.77 -34.03
C GLU A 53 -12.19 5.95 -35.54
N VAL A 54 -13.28 6.61 -35.96
CA VAL A 54 -13.54 6.93 -37.37
C VAL A 54 -12.68 8.10 -37.84
N MET A 55 -12.16 8.90 -36.92
CA MET A 55 -11.33 10.06 -37.25
C MET A 55 -9.92 9.62 -37.69
N ASP A 56 -9.56 9.94 -38.94
CA ASP A 56 -8.20 9.69 -39.42
C ASP A 56 -7.21 10.68 -38.81
N ALA A 57 -6.39 10.20 -37.89
CA ALA A 57 -5.36 11.00 -37.22
C ALA A 57 -4.34 11.62 -38.22
N GLY A 58 -4.14 11.00 -39.41
CA GLY A 58 -3.27 11.50 -40.47
C GLY A 58 -3.79 12.82 -41.11
N GLN A 59 -5.09 13.08 -40.99
CA GLN A 59 -5.72 14.30 -41.51
C GLN A 59 -5.71 15.46 -40.50
N LEU A 60 -5.29 15.21 -39.26
CA LEU A 60 -5.17 16.25 -38.24
C LEU A 60 -3.93 17.10 -38.52
N VAL A 61 -4.14 18.42 -38.66
CA VAL A 61 -3.14 19.34 -39.20
C VAL A 61 -1.96 19.53 -38.23
N THR A 62 -2.25 19.71 -36.94
CA THR A 62 -1.21 20.03 -35.95
C THR A 62 -0.76 18.81 -35.15
N GLU A 63 0.46 18.84 -34.63
CA GLU A 63 0.92 17.82 -33.66
C GLU A 63 0.05 17.84 -32.40
N GLY A 64 -0.41 19.03 -31.97
CA GLY A 64 -1.32 19.21 -30.86
C GLY A 64 -2.65 18.52 -31.06
N ASP A 65 -3.28 18.64 -32.24
CA ASP A 65 -4.52 17.91 -32.55
C ASP A 65 -4.32 16.40 -32.52
N ARG A 66 -3.20 15.91 -33.08
CA ARG A 66 -2.88 14.46 -33.02
C ARG A 66 -2.65 13.98 -31.59
N ALA A 67 -1.97 14.79 -30.77
CA ALA A 67 -1.75 14.46 -29.37
C ALA A 67 -3.07 14.49 -28.57
N TYR A 68 -3.93 15.46 -28.86
CA TYR A 68 -5.23 15.53 -28.22
C TYR A 68 -6.14 14.38 -28.64
N HIS A 69 -6.16 14.01 -29.92
CA HIS A 69 -6.85 12.82 -30.40
C HIS A 69 -6.36 11.56 -29.67
N ALA A 70 -5.04 11.38 -29.56
CA ALA A 70 -4.45 10.23 -28.88
C ALA A 70 -4.84 10.16 -27.40
N LEU A 71 -4.85 11.30 -26.71
CA LEU A 71 -5.31 11.42 -25.33
C LEU A 71 -6.78 11.02 -25.18
N LEU A 72 -7.66 11.62 -26.01
CA LEU A 72 -9.11 11.38 -25.97
C LEU A 72 -9.46 9.95 -26.35
N LEU A 73 -8.78 9.38 -27.35
CA LEU A 73 -9.00 7.99 -27.76
C LEU A 73 -8.56 7.01 -26.66
N SER A 74 -7.44 7.27 -25.98
CA SER A 74 -7.01 6.47 -24.84
C SER A 74 -8.03 6.56 -23.70
N GLN A 75 -8.53 7.75 -23.40
CA GLN A 75 -9.54 8.00 -22.41
C GLN A 75 -10.86 7.31 -22.74
N ALA A 76 -11.35 7.43 -23.97
CA ALA A 76 -12.60 6.83 -24.42
C ALA A 76 -12.53 5.29 -24.36
N ARG A 77 -11.44 4.68 -24.87
CA ARG A 77 -11.20 3.25 -24.77
C ARG A 77 -11.22 2.75 -23.34
N TYR A 78 -10.50 3.42 -22.45
CA TYR A 78 -10.47 3.09 -21.04
C TYR A 78 -11.87 3.14 -20.40
N ARG A 79 -12.68 4.17 -20.74
CA ARG A 79 -14.05 4.30 -20.22
C ARG A 79 -15.02 3.28 -20.80
N CYS A 80 -14.79 2.81 -22.03
CA CYS A 80 -15.58 1.76 -22.69
C CYS A 80 -15.04 0.35 -22.40
N TYR A 81 -14.12 0.20 -21.44
CA TYR A 81 -13.52 -1.09 -21.06
C TYR A 81 -12.83 -1.82 -22.23
N VAL A 82 -12.32 -1.07 -23.20
CA VAL A 82 -11.50 -1.62 -24.28
C VAL A 82 -10.07 -1.77 -23.76
N VAL A 83 -9.69 -3.00 -23.46
CA VAL A 83 -8.38 -3.32 -22.85
C VAL A 83 -7.25 -2.89 -23.76
N ALA A 84 -6.30 -2.14 -23.21
CA ALA A 84 -5.11 -1.71 -23.94
C ALA A 84 -4.15 -2.88 -24.18
N THR A 85 -3.67 -3.02 -25.42
CA THR A 85 -2.62 -3.99 -25.79
C THR A 85 -1.24 -3.37 -25.89
N SER A 86 -1.13 -2.04 -25.89
CA SER A 86 0.11 -1.28 -25.84
C SER A 86 -0.14 0.14 -25.32
N ASP A 87 0.91 0.78 -24.89
CA ASP A 87 0.91 2.16 -24.39
C ASP A 87 1.28 3.21 -25.44
N SER A 88 1.52 2.80 -26.69
CA SER A 88 2.05 3.65 -27.76
C SER A 88 1.20 4.90 -27.97
N LEU A 89 -0.13 4.74 -27.94
CA LEU A 89 -1.08 5.82 -28.18
C LEU A 89 -0.99 6.90 -27.10
N ILE A 90 -1.07 6.50 -25.84
CA ILE A 90 -1.02 7.44 -24.72
C ILE A 90 0.38 8.03 -24.53
N ASN A 91 1.45 7.30 -24.89
CA ASN A 91 2.81 7.81 -24.86
C ASN A 91 3.00 8.95 -25.86
N PHE A 92 2.39 8.87 -27.04
CA PHE A 92 2.44 9.97 -28.00
C PHE A 92 1.83 11.26 -27.41
N ALA A 93 0.66 11.14 -26.77
CA ALA A 93 0.01 12.27 -26.11
C ALA A 93 0.87 12.79 -24.94
N LEU A 94 1.35 11.90 -24.09
CA LEU A 94 2.15 12.26 -22.92
C LEU A 94 3.42 13.02 -23.31
N ASN A 95 4.20 12.50 -24.27
CA ASN A 95 5.41 13.14 -24.79
C ASN A 95 5.17 14.54 -25.37
N TYR A 96 4.00 14.76 -25.97
CA TYR A 96 3.61 16.08 -26.44
C TYR A 96 3.35 17.03 -25.26
N TYR A 97 2.50 16.63 -24.31
CA TYR A 97 2.10 17.49 -23.20
C TYR A 97 3.23 17.74 -22.18
N GLU A 98 4.18 16.82 -22.02
CA GLU A 98 5.38 17.06 -21.22
C GLU A 98 6.24 18.20 -21.79
N ARG A 99 6.30 18.32 -23.13
CA ARG A 99 6.99 19.44 -23.82
C ARG A 99 6.17 20.73 -23.82
N HIS A 100 4.86 20.65 -23.60
CA HIS A 100 3.91 21.75 -23.60
C HIS A 100 3.22 21.88 -22.24
N ALA A 101 4.02 22.07 -21.18
CA ALA A 101 3.56 22.11 -19.79
C ALA A 101 2.54 23.23 -19.47
N GLY A 102 2.30 24.17 -20.39
CA GLY A 102 1.22 25.16 -20.31
C GLY A 102 -0.18 24.54 -20.34
N GLU A 103 -0.33 23.35 -20.94
CA GLU A 103 -1.58 22.58 -20.99
C GLU A 103 -1.71 21.60 -19.82
N ARG A 104 -1.62 22.15 -18.62
CA ARG A 104 -1.54 21.41 -17.36
C ARG A 104 -2.67 20.40 -17.18
N GLU A 105 -3.90 20.75 -17.53
CA GLU A 105 -5.06 19.86 -17.46
C GLU A 105 -4.87 18.61 -18.32
N LYS A 106 -4.47 18.80 -19.58
CA LYS A 106 -4.25 17.68 -20.51
C LYS A 106 -3.07 16.82 -20.11
N LEU A 107 -2.01 17.43 -19.57
CA LEU A 107 -0.88 16.69 -19.00
C LEU A 107 -1.32 15.85 -17.80
N THR A 108 -2.15 16.39 -16.90
CA THR A 108 -2.74 15.62 -15.79
C THR A 108 -3.53 14.43 -16.31
N ARG A 109 -4.41 14.65 -17.29
CA ARG A 109 -5.20 13.58 -17.92
C ARG A 109 -4.32 12.55 -18.63
N ALA A 110 -3.26 12.97 -19.31
CA ALA A 110 -2.32 12.09 -19.98
C ALA A 110 -1.63 11.15 -18.97
N HIS A 111 -1.18 11.65 -17.84
CA HIS A 111 -0.65 10.82 -16.77
C HIS A 111 -1.71 9.88 -16.17
N ILE A 112 -2.95 10.34 -15.97
CA ILE A 112 -4.05 9.50 -15.48
C ILE A 112 -4.28 8.31 -16.39
N TYR A 113 -4.44 8.55 -17.69
CA TYR A 113 -4.74 7.47 -18.64
C TYR A 113 -3.52 6.62 -18.98
N LYS A 114 -2.30 7.18 -18.90
CA LYS A 114 -1.09 6.37 -18.93
C LYS A 114 -1.04 5.40 -17.73
N GLY A 115 -1.34 5.88 -16.53
CA GLY A 115 -1.46 5.03 -15.35
C GLY A 115 -2.50 3.92 -15.54
N GLY A 116 -3.70 4.26 -16.06
CA GLY A 116 -4.75 3.28 -16.37
C GLY A 116 -4.31 2.22 -17.38
N VAL A 117 -3.65 2.63 -18.47
CA VAL A 117 -3.09 1.70 -19.48
C VAL A 117 -2.03 0.78 -18.86
N MET A 118 -1.16 1.31 -17.97
CA MET A 118 -0.17 0.46 -17.28
C MET A 118 -0.81 -0.57 -16.36
N GLU A 119 -1.92 -0.23 -15.67
CA GLU A 119 -2.69 -1.21 -14.90
C GLU A 119 -3.24 -2.33 -15.80
N GLU A 120 -3.83 -1.99 -16.95
CA GLU A 120 -4.37 -2.97 -17.91
C GLU A 120 -3.27 -3.87 -18.50
N LEU A 121 -2.05 -3.35 -18.65
CA LEU A 121 -0.87 -4.11 -19.08
C LEU A 121 -0.20 -4.92 -17.96
N GLY A 122 -0.76 -4.91 -16.74
CA GLY A 122 -0.22 -5.64 -15.59
C GLY A 122 1.06 -5.05 -15.01
N GLN A 123 1.25 -3.74 -15.12
CA GLN A 123 2.42 -2.98 -14.64
C GLN A 123 2.01 -1.98 -13.54
N PRO A 124 1.59 -2.44 -12.34
CA PRO A 124 1.03 -1.59 -11.30
C PRO A 124 2.03 -0.58 -10.74
N GLU A 125 3.34 -0.88 -10.74
CA GLU A 125 4.37 0.05 -10.27
C GLU A 125 4.51 1.27 -11.18
N GLU A 126 4.49 1.05 -12.50
CA GLU A 126 4.52 2.12 -13.48
C GLU A 126 3.20 2.92 -13.45
N ALA A 127 2.07 2.24 -13.30
CA ALA A 127 0.78 2.88 -13.08
C ALA A 127 0.81 3.81 -11.87
N MET A 128 1.35 3.34 -10.74
CA MET A 128 1.51 4.11 -9.52
C MET A 128 2.37 5.37 -9.74
N GLN A 129 3.47 5.25 -10.50
CA GLN A 129 4.33 6.40 -10.81
C GLN A 129 3.56 7.46 -11.59
N HIS A 130 2.84 7.06 -12.63
CA HIS A 130 2.07 7.99 -13.45
C HIS A 130 0.91 8.63 -12.66
N PHE A 131 0.24 7.88 -11.79
CA PHE A 131 -0.78 8.46 -10.91
C PHE A 131 -0.19 9.48 -9.92
N LYS A 132 1.00 9.24 -9.37
CA LYS A 132 1.68 10.23 -8.51
C LYS A 132 2.06 11.48 -9.30
N LEU A 133 2.61 11.32 -10.52
CA LEU A 133 2.90 12.45 -11.40
C LEU A 133 1.64 13.24 -11.75
N ALA A 134 0.51 12.57 -11.97
CA ALA A 134 -0.77 13.23 -12.17
C ALA A 134 -1.17 14.10 -10.96
N LEU A 135 -0.95 13.63 -9.72
CA LEU A 135 -1.21 14.42 -8.50
C LEU A 135 -0.29 15.65 -8.39
N ASP A 136 0.98 15.52 -8.79
CA ASP A 136 1.95 16.59 -8.74
C ASP A 136 1.64 17.69 -9.78
N VAL A 137 1.12 17.29 -10.94
CA VAL A 137 0.75 18.20 -12.03
C VAL A 137 -0.64 18.79 -11.82
N ALA A 138 -1.59 18.09 -11.23
CA ALA A 138 -2.98 18.52 -11.07
C ALA A 138 -3.08 19.91 -10.40
N ALA A 139 -4.00 20.76 -10.88
CA ALA A 139 -4.29 22.03 -10.24
C ALA A 139 -4.85 21.82 -8.82
N SER A 140 -4.59 22.74 -7.90
CA SER A 140 -5.00 22.61 -6.49
C SER A 140 -6.51 22.55 -6.29
N ASP A 141 -7.28 23.09 -7.23
CA ASP A 141 -8.75 23.12 -7.28
C ASP A 141 -9.34 22.04 -8.19
N ASP A 142 -8.51 21.23 -8.84
CA ASP A 142 -8.95 20.08 -9.64
C ASP A 142 -9.27 18.87 -8.73
N TYR A 143 -10.29 19.03 -7.90
CA TYR A 143 -10.69 18.00 -6.94
C TYR A 143 -11.14 16.71 -7.61
N PHE A 144 -11.73 16.76 -8.80
CA PHE A 144 -12.19 15.57 -9.50
C PHE A 144 -11.01 14.66 -9.88
N ASN A 145 -10.04 15.16 -10.63
CA ASN A 145 -8.88 14.38 -11.05
C ASN A 145 -8.02 13.96 -9.85
N GLN A 146 -7.85 14.85 -8.87
CA GLN A 146 -7.15 14.51 -7.63
C GLN A 146 -7.85 13.38 -6.84
N GLY A 147 -9.18 13.39 -6.77
CA GLY A 147 -9.98 12.34 -6.14
C GLY A 147 -9.87 11.03 -6.91
N TYR A 148 -10.01 11.11 -8.23
CA TYR A 148 -9.93 9.94 -9.11
C TYR A 148 -8.57 9.24 -9.02
N VAL A 149 -7.49 9.99 -9.09
CA VAL A 149 -6.13 9.46 -8.97
C VAL A 149 -5.89 8.81 -7.60
N ARG A 150 -6.31 9.47 -6.52
CA ARG A 150 -6.19 8.88 -5.17
C ARG A 150 -7.00 7.58 -5.04
N LEU A 151 -8.17 7.53 -5.66
CA LEU A 151 -8.98 6.32 -5.69
C LEU A 151 -8.24 5.19 -6.43
N ARG A 152 -7.60 5.47 -7.58
CA ARG A 152 -6.82 4.48 -8.34
C ARG A 152 -5.60 4.00 -7.54
N ILE A 153 -4.84 4.91 -6.95
CA ILE A 153 -3.70 4.56 -6.08
C ILE A 153 -4.17 3.67 -4.92
N GLY A 154 -5.26 4.06 -4.25
CA GLY A 154 -5.82 3.25 -3.17
C GLY A 154 -6.19 1.83 -3.62
N LYS A 155 -6.77 1.68 -4.82
CA LYS A 155 -7.08 0.36 -5.40
C LYS A 155 -5.83 -0.45 -5.71
N ILE A 156 -4.78 0.14 -6.28
CA ILE A 156 -3.51 -0.56 -6.51
C ILE A 156 -2.94 -1.10 -5.19
N TYR A 157 -2.99 -0.29 -4.11
CA TYR A 157 -2.59 -0.76 -2.78
C TYR A 157 -3.46 -1.92 -2.27
N GLN A 158 -4.78 -1.88 -2.52
CA GLN A 158 -5.68 -2.98 -2.14
C GLN A 158 -5.37 -4.29 -2.87
N ASP A 159 -5.06 -4.19 -4.18
CA ASP A 159 -4.96 -5.34 -5.07
C ASP A 159 -3.54 -5.96 -5.04
N HIS A 160 -2.49 -5.14 -4.89
CA HIS A 160 -1.10 -5.56 -5.11
C HIS A 160 -0.18 -5.38 -3.90
N LEU A 161 -0.51 -4.52 -2.95
CA LEU A 161 0.37 -4.20 -1.83
C LEU A 161 -0.24 -4.67 -0.52
N VAL A 162 0.55 -5.42 0.24
CA VAL A 162 0.11 -5.99 1.52
C VAL A 162 -0.09 -4.87 2.56
N ALA A 163 -1.21 -4.94 3.20
CA ALA A 163 -1.78 -4.21 4.33
C ALA A 163 -0.81 -3.38 5.20
N ASP A 164 -0.45 -2.18 4.72
CA ASP A 164 0.21 -1.16 5.52
C ASP A 164 -0.71 0.04 5.83
N SER A 165 -2.01 -0.09 5.54
CA SER A 165 -3.02 0.96 5.65
C SER A 165 -2.82 2.21 4.75
N SER A 166 -1.85 2.19 3.84
CA SER A 166 -1.63 3.29 2.88
C SER A 166 -2.81 3.48 1.94
N ASP A 167 -3.50 2.38 1.57
CA ASP A 167 -4.75 2.40 0.82
C ASP A 167 -5.80 3.29 1.49
N ILE A 168 -5.98 3.15 2.81
CA ILE A 168 -6.95 3.93 3.61
C ILE A 168 -6.64 5.44 3.52
N LEU A 169 -5.36 5.82 3.56
CA LEU A 169 -4.96 7.22 3.45
C LEU A 169 -5.36 7.82 2.11
N TYR A 170 -5.04 7.14 1.01
CA TYR A 170 -5.40 7.59 -0.34
C TYR A 170 -6.90 7.60 -0.55
N LEU A 171 -7.62 6.56 -0.12
CA LEU A 171 -9.07 6.45 -0.27
C LEU A 171 -9.84 7.50 0.55
N LYS A 172 -9.38 7.83 1.76
CA LYS A 172 -9.90 8.97 2.52
C LYS A 172 -9.67 10.30 1.82
N GLY A 173 -8.49 10.46 1.19
CA GLY A 173 -8.18 11.62 0.37
C GLY A 173 -9.10 11.70 -0.86
N ALA A 174 -9.38 10.59 -1.52
CA ALA A 174 -10.31 10.51 -2.64
C ALA A 174 -11.73 10.93 -2.25
N LEU A 175 -12.26 10.34 -1.15
CA LEU A 175 -13.59 10.67 -0.63
C LEU A 175 -13.74 12.17 -0.36
N ARG A 176 -12.78 12.79 0.34
CA ARG A 176 -12.77 14.23 0.60
C ARG A 176 -12.78 15.08 -0.66
N CYS A 177 -12.06 14.66 -1.70
CA CYS A 177 -12.04 15.38 -2.98
C CYS A 177 -13.41 15.32 -3.66
N PHE A 178 -14.06 14.15 -3.68
CA PHE A 178 -15.39 14.00 -4.28
C PHE A 178 -16.51 14.65 -3.46
N GLU A 179 -16.31 14.89 -2.17
CA GLU A 179 -17.21 15.71 -1.34
C GLU A 179 -17.15 17.19 -1.72
N GLN A 180 -16.01 17.69 -2.27
CA GLN A 180 -15.90 19.06 -2.79
C GLN A 180 -16.54 19.22 -4.17
N VAL A 181 -16.57 18.16 -4.97
CA VAL A 181 -17.25 18.11 -6.27
C VAL A 181 -18.28 16.97 -6.15
N PRO A 182 -19.49 17.23 -5.61
CA PRO A 182 -20.39 16.19 -5.17
C PRO A 182 -20.84 15.30 -6.32
N ASP A 183 -20.05 14.25 -6.57
CA ASP A 183 -20.34 13.17 -7.49
C ASP A 183 -20.73 11.92 -6.69
N SER A 184 -22.00 11.67 -6.62
CA SER A 184 -22.55 10.56 -5.83
C SER A 184 -21.98 9.19 -6.23
N PHE A 185 -21.62 8.99 -7.50
CA PHE A 185 -21.03 7.75 -7.98
C PHE A 185 -19.61 7.55 -7.44
N TYR A 186 -18.77 8.58 -7.48
CA TYR A 186 -17.41 8.47 -6.97
C TYR A 186 -17.34 8.52 -5.44
N ILE A 187 -18.28 9.21 -4.77
CA ILE A 187 -18.44 9.13 -3.31
C ILE A 187 -18.79 7.69 -2.92
N MET A 188 -19.78 7.07 -3.59
CA MET A 188 -20.16 5.67 -3.38
C MET A 188 -18.97 4.73 -3.59
N THR A 189 -18.24 4.90 -4.69
CA THR A 189 -17.11 4.03 -5.03
C THR A 189 -15.97 4.17 -4.01
N SER A 190 -15.70 5.40 -3.57
CA SER A 190 -14.66 5.66 -2.55
C SER A 190 -15.06 5.11 -1.18
N ALA A 191 -16.32 5.26 -0.79
CA ALA A 191 -16.86 4.71 0.45
C ALA A 191 -16.81 3.17 0.42
N LYS A 192 -17.22 2.53 -0.70
CA LYS A 192 -17.07 1.09 -0.89
C LYS A 192 -15.61 0.65 -0.71
N ALA A 193 -14.68 1.28 -1.42
CA ALA A 193 -13.26 0.94 -1.33
C ALA A 193 -12.72 1.11 0.10
N LEU A 194 -13.08 2.20 0.80
CA LEU A 194 -12.73 2.40 2.20
C LEU A 194 -13.29 1.31 3.12
N GLY A 195 -14.55 0.92 2.91
CA GLY A 195 -15.16 -0.16 3.67
C GLY A 195 -14.41 -1.49 3.49
N LEU A 196 -14.01 -1.81 2.26
CA LEU A 196 -13.22 -3.00 1.94
C LEU A 196 -11.82 -2.95 2.56
N SER A 197 -11.17 -1.78 2.58
CA SER A 197 -9.87 -1.62 3.25
C SER A 197 -9.98 -1.77 4.76
N TRP A 198 -10.95 -1.09 5.38
CA TRP A 198 -11.17 -1.17 6.81
C TRP A 198 -11.59 -2.56 7.30
N PHE A 199 -12.18 -3.37 6.43
CA PHE A 199 -12.57 -4.75 6.76
C PHE A 199 -11.43 -5.57 7.34
N LYS A 200 -10.18 -5.32 6.90
CA LYS A 200 -8.97 -6.02 7.36
C LYS A 200 -8.51 -5.54 8.76
N PHE A 201 -8.82 -4.30 9.13
CA PHE A 201 -8.25 -3.65 10.33
C PHE A 201 -9.28 -3.38 11.41
N ASN A 202 -10.46 -2.90 11.04
CA ASN A 202 -11.50 -2.48 11.97
C ASN A 202 -12.89 -2.65 11.35
N LYS A 203 -13.65 -3.64 11.85
CA LYS A 203 -14.96 -3.98 11.32
C LYS A 203 -16.01 -2.88 11.54
N ASP A 204 -15.94 -2.13 12.64
CA ASP A 204 -16.86 -1.02 12.91
C ASP A 204 -16.65 0.12 11.91
N SER A 205 -15.37 0.49 11.66
CA SER A 205 -15.05 1.47 10.63
C SER A 205 -15.46 0.97 9.24
N ALA A 206 -15.27 -0.31 8.94
CA ALA A 206 -15.72 -0.90 7.69
C ALA A 206 -17.23 -0.76 7.51
N LEU A 207 -18.03 -1.07 8.54
CA LEU A 207 -19.49 -0.96 8.51
C LEU A 207 -19.94 0.47 8.21
N ILE A 208 -19.31 1.49 8.82
CA ILE A 208 -19.66 2.89 8.58
C ILE A 208 -19.57 3.23 7.08
N TYR A 209 -18.45 2.91 6.45
CA TYR A 209 -18.25 3.23 5.04
C TYR A 209 -19.05 2.32 4.11
N LEU A 210 -19.22 1.03 4.45
CA LEU A 210 -20.06 0.12 3.68
C LEU A 210 -21.54 0.56 3.71
N GLU A 211 -22.08 0.98 4.87
CA GLU A 211 -23.44 1.49 4.97
C GLU A 211 -23.63 2.82 4.20
N GLN A 212 -22.63 3.69 4.22
CA GLN A 212 -22.62 4.90 3.39
C GLN A 212 -22.69 4.54 1.90
N ALA A 213 -21.85 3.58 1.46
CA ALA A 213 -21.84 3.11 0.09
C ALA A 213 -23.17 2.43 -0.30
N ARG A 214 -23.76 1.62 0.61
CA ARG A 214 -25.06 0.98 0.41
C ARG A 214 -26.16 1.99 0.15
N GLY A 215 -26.30 3.00 1.02
CA GLY A 215 -27.32 4.03 0.87
C GLY A 215 -27.16 4.85 -0.42
N LEU A 216 -25.94 5.03 -0.91
CA LEU A 216 -25.68 5.66 -2.20
C LEU A 216 -26.00 4.72 -3.36
N ALA A 217 -25.61 3.43 -3.28
CA ALA A 217 -25.87 2.44 -4.31
C ALA A 217 -27.40 2.22 -4.52
N GLU A 218 -28.17 2.23 -3.43
CA GLU A 218 -29.64 2.17 -3.48
C GLU A 218 -30.21 3.38 -4.23
N ARG A 219 -29.77 4.60 -3.90
CA ARG A 219 -30.24 5.83 -4.58
C ARG A 219 -29.84 5.90 -6.05
N LEU A 220 -28.67 5.39 -6.40
CA LEU A 220 -28.15 5.37 -7.77
C LEU A 220 -28.62 4.14 -8.56
N HIS A 221 -29.43 3.27 -7.95
CA HIS A 221 -29.83 1.99 -8.51
C HIS A 221 -28.66 1.14 -9.03
N ASN A 222 -27.49 1.24 -8.36
CA ASN A 222 -26.27 0.53 -8.74
C ASN A 222 -26.24 -0.85 -8.08
N LYS A 223 -26.88 -1.83 -8.70
CA LYS A 223 -26.96 -3.20 -8.18
C LYS A 223 -25.60 -3.87 -7.94
N PRO A 224 -24.61 -3.78 -8.86
CA PRO A 224 -23.32 -4.42 -8.63
C PRO A 224 -22.61 -3.92 -7.34
N VAL A 225 -22.61 -2.61 -7.11
CA VAL A 225 -22.04 -2.05 -5.88
C VAL A 225 -22.88 -2.47 -4.67
N MET A 226 -24.21 -2.44 -4.79
CA MET A 226 -25.11 -2.84 -3.71
C MET A 226 -24.85 -4.31 -3.30
N PHE A 227 -24.71 -5.22 -4.26
CA PHE A 227 -24.42 -6.63 -3.98
C PHE A 227 -23.05 -6.79 -3.27
N THR A 228 -22.00 -6.14 -3.78
CA THR A 228 -20.68 -6.17 -3.14
C THR A 228 -20.73 -5.70 -1.70
N VAL A 229 -21.41 -4.57 -1.46
CA VAL A 229 -21.45 -3.93 -0.13
C VAL A 229 -22.29 -4.75 0.85
N ILE A 230 -23.46 -5.22 0.44
CA ILE A 230 -24.32 -6.07 1.27
C ILE A 230 -23.60 -7.38 1.59
N GLY A 231 -22.91 -7.99 0.61
CA GLY A 231 -22.10 -9.18 0.81
C GLY A 231 -21.02 -8.95 1.88
N LYS A 232 -20.29 -7.84 1.81
CA LYS A 232 -19.25 -7.53 2.81
C LYS A 232 -19.79 -7.19 4.19
N ILE A 233 -20.97 -6.57 4.28
CA ILE A 233 -21.67 -6.41 5.57
C ILE A 233 -22.08 -7.78 6.12
N ALA A 234 -22.60 -8.68 5.28
CA ALA A 234 -22.91 -10.04 5.67
C ALA A 234 -21.66 -10.80 6.17
N ASP A 235 -20.52 -10.67 5.47
CA ASP A 235 -19.22 -11.24 5.89
C ASP A 235 -18.81 -10.77 7.29
N ILE A 236 -19.05 -9.51 7.65
CA ILE A 236 -18.76 -9.00 9.01
C ILE A 236 -19.71 -9.64 10.03
N LYS A 237 -20.98 -9.72 9.69
CA LYS A 237 -22.03 -10.16 10.61
C LYS A 237 -22.05 -11.67 10.85
N MET A 238 -21.66 -12.48 9.87
CA MET A 238 -21.67 -13.94 10.02
C MET A 238 -20.70 -14.48 11.09
N PHE A 239 -19.64 -13.72 11.41
CA PHE A 239 -18.69 -14.05 12.48
C PHE A 239 -19.08 -13.45 13.83
N SER A 240 -20.21 -12.79 13.94
CA SER A 240 -20.74 -12.30 15.22
C SER A 240 -21.07 -13.46 16.17
N HIS A 241 -21.00 -13.17 17.47
CA HIS A 241 -21.53 -14.09 18.48
C HIS A 241 -23.04 -13.94 18.69
N ASP A 242 -23.65 -12.90 18.10
CA ASP A 242 -25.09 -12.65 18.19
C ASP A 242 -25.83 -13.45 17.09
N ALA A 243 -26.75 -14.30 17.52
CA ALA A 243 -27.60 -15.08 16.62
C ALA A 243 -28.45 -14.22 15.69
N HIS A 244 -28.79 -12.98 16.11
CA HIS A 244 -29.49 -12.03 15.26
C HIS A 244 -28.64 -11.57 14.10
N ASP A 245 -27.36 -11.22 14.35
CA ASP A 245 -26.43 -10.83 13.30
C ASP A 245 -26.17 -11.97 12.29
N ILE A 246 -26.02 -13.19 12.78
CA ILE A 246 -25.86 -14.39 11.92
C ILE A 246 -27.11 -14.58 11.05
N ALA A 247 -28.30 -14.41 11.62
CA ALA A 247 -29.53 -14.50 10.86
C ALA A 247 -29.64 -13.40 9.79
N LEU A 248 -29.26 -12.17 10.15
CA LEU A 248 -29.24 -11.04 9.23
C LEU A 248 -28.22 -11.25 8.09
N ALA A 249 -27.04 -11.76 8.39
CA ALA A 249 -26.03 -12.10 7.38
C ALA A 249 -26.57 -13.12 6.37
N LYS A 250 -27.25 -14.16 6.85
CA LYS A 250 -27.93 -15.13 5.99
C LYS A 250 -28.97 -14.46 5.10
N ASP A 251 -29.83 -13.65 5.68
CA ASP A 251 -30.91 -13.01 4.94
C ASP A 251 -30.39 -12.02 3.89
N MET A 252 -29.30 -11.32 4.20
CA MET A 252 -28.56 -10.47 3.25
C MET A 252 -28.00 -11.29 2.08
N ALA A 253 -27.29 -12.37 2.34
CA ALA A 253 -26.74 -13.23 1.30
C ALA A 253 -27.87 -13.82 0.42
N LEU A 254 -28.93 -14.34 1.03
CA LEU A 254 -30.07 -14.90 0.31
C LEU A 254 -30.85 -13.85 -0.51
N SER A 255 -30.94 -12.61 -0.03
CA SER A 255 -31.59 -11.53 -0.78
C SER A 255 -30.89 -11.25 -2.10
N ILE A 256 -29.55 -11.29 -2.11
CA ILE A 256 -28.78 -11.12 -3.33
C ILE A 256 -28.88 -12.37 -4.22
N LEU A 257 -28.71 -13.55 -3.66
CA LEU A 257 -28.75 -14.82 -4.41
C LEU A 257 -30.09 -15.05 -5.12
N ASN A 258 -31.18 -14.52 -4.58
CA ASN A 258 -32.52 -14.59 -5.16
C ASN A 258 -32.79 -13.50 -6.22
N ASP A 259 -31.93 -12.47 -6.33
CA ASP A 259 -32.05 -11.47 -7.39
C ASP A 259 -31.56 -12.06 -8.73
N ARG A 260 -32.30 -11.80 -9.80
CA ARG A 260 -31.95 -12.34 -11.13
C ARG A 260 -30.62 -11.82 -11.65
N ASP A 261 -30.29 -10.57 -11.33
CA ASP A 261 -29.09 -9.89 -11.79
C ASP A 261 -27.83 -10.40 -11.06
N SER A 262 -28.00 -11.17 -9.97
CA SER A 262 -26.86 -11.77 -9.24
C SER A 262 -26.26 -13.00 -9.92
N ARG A 263 -26.84 -13.50 -11.01
CA ARG A 263 -26.30 -14.71 -11.68
C ARG A 263 -24.94 -14.49 -12.32
N GLU A 264 -24.66 -13.27 -12.75
CA GLU A 264 -23.40 -12.84 -13.36
C GLU A 264 -22.54 -12.03 -12.39
N PHE A 265 -22.87 -12.10 -11.09
CA PHE A 265 -22.11 -11.38 -10.07
C PHE A 265 -20.84 -12.15 -9.71
N ASP A 266 -19.70 -11.54 -9.92
CA ASP A 266 -18.37 -12.16 -9.76
C ASP A 266 -18.13 -12.76 -8.37
N ASP A 267 -18.72 -12.18 -7.30
CA ASP A 267 -18.57 -12.62 -5.92
C ASP A 267 -19.71 -13.54 -5.44
N ARG A 268 -20.42 -14.17 -6.39
CA ARG A 268 -21.57 -15.04 -6.11
C ARG A 268 -21.20 -16.24 -5.24
N ASP A 269 -20.04 -16.84 -5.48
CA ASP A 269 -19.57 -17.98 -4.70
C ASP A 269 -19.33 -17.62 -3.24
N ASN A 270 -18.81 -16.42 -2.96
CA ASN A 270 -18.68 -15.90 -1.60
C ASN A 270 -20.06 -15.82 -0.89
N LEU A 271 -21.10 -15.38 -1.60
CA LEU A 271 -22.46 -15.31 -1.04
C LEU A 271 -23.05 -16.70 -0.78
N LEU A 272 -22.79 -17.67 -1.66
CA LEU A 272 -23.18 -19.06 -1.46
C LEU A 272 -22.51 -19.65 -0.22
N LEU A 273 -21.22 -19.37 -0.04
CA LEU A 273 -20.46 -19.78 1.15
C LEU A 273 -20.97 -19.08 2.42
N THR A 274 -21.28 -17.78 2.35
CA THR A 274 -21.87 -17.02 3.47
C THR A 274 -23.22 -17.61 3.87
N ALA A 275 -24.07 -17.95 2.90
CA ALA A 275 -25.35 -18.61 3.17
C ALA A 275 -25.14 -20.02 3.78
N ALA A 276 -24.21 -20.80 3.25
CA ALA A 276 -23.88 -22.12 3.79
C ALA A 276 -23.35 -22.02 5.22
N PHE A 277 -22.37 -21.16 5.48
CA PHE A 277 -21.78 -20.98 6.81
C PHE A 277 -22.81 -20.54 7.86
N THR A 278 -23.61 -19.54 7.53
CA THR A 278 -24.63 -19.01 8.45
C THR A 278 -25.75 -20.01 8.71
N LEU A 279 -26.14 -20.83 7.72
CA LEU A 279 -27.08 -21.94 7.92
C LEU A 279 -26.51 -23.04 8.77
N ALA A 280 -25.22 -23.38 8.62
CA ALA A 280 -24.55 -24.32 9.49
C ALA A 280 -24.53 -23.81 10.94
N LYS A 281 -24.17 -22.54 11.16
CA LYS A 281 -24.25 -21.86 12.48
C LYS A 281 -25.65 -21.88 13.09
N GLN A 282 -26.71 -21.94 12.27
CA GLN A 282 -28.11 -22.09 12.70
C GLN A 282 -28.53 -23.57 12.87
N HIS A 283 -27.61 -24.51 12.90
CA HIS A 283 -27.85 -25.96 13.01
C HIS A 283 -28.73 -26.54 11.88
N LYS A 284 -28.53 -26.06 10.65
CA LYS A 284 -29.22 -26.52 9.45
C LYS A 284 -28.25 -27.09 8.40
N PRO A 285 -27.51 -28.19 8.73
CA PRO A 285 -26.40 -28.66 7.91
C PRO A 285 -26.81 -29.11 6.50
N ASP A 286 -28.03 -29.67 6.33
CA ASP A 286 -28.49 -30.11 5.01
C ASP A 286 -28.86 -28.95 4.09
N SER A 287 -29.36 -27.86 4.66
CA SER A 287 -29.60 -26.63 3.91
C SER A 287 -28.28 -25.94 3.56
N ALA A 288 -27.32 -25.92 4.48
CA ALA A 288 -25.98 -25.43 4.26
C ALA A 288 -25.27 -26.19 3.10
N ALA A 289 -25.32 -27.52 3.14
CA ALA A 289 -24.74 -28.38 2.11
C ALA A 289 -25.32 -28.10 0.70
N ARG A 290 -26.63 -27.78 0.60
CA ARG A 290 -27.25 -27.45 -0.69
C ARG A 290 -26.74 -26.15 -1.31
N TYR A 291 -26.38 -25.16 -0.50
CA TYR A 291 -25.74 -23.94 -1.01
C TYR A 291 -24.29 -24.20 -1.38
N LEU A 292 -23.57 -24.95 -0.57
CA LEU A 292 -22.19 -25.33 -0.86
C LEU A 292 -22.04 -26.11 -2.17
N GLN A 293 -22.99 -26.98 -2.51
CA GLN A 293 -23.02 -27.72 -3.78
C GLN A 293 -23.21 -26.83 -5.02
N GLN A 294 -23.68 -25.59 -4.87
CA GLN A 294 -23.85 -24.65 -5.97
C GLN A 294 -22.58 -23.83 -6.26
N VAL A 295 -21.59 -23.90 -5.37
CA VAL A 295 -20.28 -23.26 -5.56
C VAL A 295 -19.55 -23.97 -6.69
N GLU A 296 -19.06 -23.23 -7.67
CA GLU A 296 -18.38 -23.80 -8.83
C GLU A 296 -17.02 -24.37 -8.45
N ALA A 297 -16.90 -25.70 -8.48
CA ALA A 297 -15.65 -26.41 -8.22
C ALA A 297 -14.66 -26.19 -9.37
N GLY A 298 -13.53 -25.55 -9.12
CA GLY A 298 -12.40 -25.50 -10.06
C GLY A 298 -11.89 -24.11 -10.40
N ASN A 299 -12.53 -23.04 -9.92
CA ASN A 299 -12.11 -21.66 -10.23
C ASN A 299 -12.11 -20.73 -8.99
N LEU A 300 -12.07 -21.34 -7.78
CA LEU A 300 -12.08 -20.58 -6.54
C LEU A 300 -10.69 -19.98 -6.27
N SER A 301 -10.67 -18.72 -5.84
CA SER A 301 -9.46 -18.13 -5.26
C SER A 301 -9.09 -18.81 -3.94
N ASP A 302 -7.82 -18.76 -3.57
CA ASP A 302 -7.35 -19.35 -2.32
C ASP A 302 -8.17 -18.90 -1.09
N GLY A 303 -8.57 -17.61 -1.05
CA GLY A 303 -9.43 -17.09 0.01
C GLY A 303 -10.82 -17.75 0.06
N LEU A 304 -11.41 -18.04 -1.09
CA LEU A 304 -12.68 -18.76 -1.17
C LEU A 304 -12.53 -20.24 -0.86
N LEU A 305 -11.38 -20.85 -1.19
CA LEU A 305 -11.06 -22.23 -0.79
C LEU A 305 -10.95 -22.36 0.74
N VAL A 306 -10.25 -21.43 1.39
CA VAL A 306 -10.22 -21.36 2.87
C VAL A 306 -11.64 -21.25 3.43
N PHE A 307 -12.46 -20.35 2.87
CA PHE A 307 -13.82 -20.16 3.35
C PHE A 307 -14.71 -21.39 3.07
N GLN A 308 -14.53 -22.06 1.94
CA GLN A 308 -15.20 -23.33 1.65
C GLN A 308 -14.84 -24.41 2.69
N GLY A 309 -13.56 -24.53 3.02
CA GLY A 309 -13.10 -25.45 4.09
C GLY A 309 -13.74 -25.13 5.45
N MET A 310 -13.84 -23.85 5.80
CA MET A 310 -14.54 -23.41 7.02
C MET A 310 -16.04 -23.77 6.99
N CYS A 311 -16.70 -23.67 5.83
CA CYS A 311 -18.11 -24.08 5.69
C CYS A 311 -18.26 -25.60 5.86
N LEU A 312 -17.37 -26.40 5.27
CA LEU A 312 -17.35 -27.86 5.40
C LEU A 312 -17.13 -28.27 6.86
N ALA A 313 -16.16 -27.65 7.52
CA ALA A 313 -15.88 -27.87 8.94
C ALA A 313 -17.12 -27.56 9.80
N GLU A 314 -17.76 -26.43 9.61
CA GLU A 314 -18.94 -26.04 10.39
C GLU A 314 -20.12 -26.99 10.14
N ILE A 315 -20.31 -27.48 8.91
CA ILE A 315 -21.32 -28.48 8.57
C ILE A 315 -21.01 -29.81 9.27
N ALA A 316 -19.75 -30.24 9.25
CA ALA A 316 -19.30 -31.49 9.93
C ALA A 316 -19.52 -31.37 11.45
N LEU A 317 -19.14 -30.22 12.03
CA LEU A 317 -19.37 -29.96 13.47
C LEU A 317 -20.86 -30.04 13.82
N CYS A 318 -21.73 -29.48 13.01
CA CYS A 318 -23.19 -29.55 13.19
C CYS A 318 -23.73 -30.99 13.13
N ARG A 319 -23.08 -31.86 12.37
CA ARG A 319 -23.43 -33.27 12.25
C ARG A 319 -22.81 -34.15 13.36
N GLY A 320 -21.95 -33.56 14.19
CA GLY A 320 -21.21 -34.31 15.23
C GLY A 320 -20.04 -35.13 14.67
N ASP A 321 -19.65 -34.88 13.42
CA ASP A 321 -18.53 -35.54 12.75
C ASP A 321 -17.24 -34.78 13.03
N ILE A 322 -16.61 -35.11 14.13
CA ILE A 322 -15.40 -34.43 14.62
C ILE A 322 -14.20 -34.71 13.73
N ASP A 323 -14.11 -35.91 13.16
CA ASP A 323 -12.97 -36.27 12.30
C ASP A 323 -12.99 -35.47 11.01
N SER A 324 -14.14 -35.34 10.35
CA SER A 324 -14.31 -34.49 9.18
C SER A 324 -14.13 -33.01 9.52
N TYR A 325 -14.58 -32.56 10.70
CA TYR A 325 -14.34 -31.19 11.16
C TYR A 325 -12.85 -30.87 11.24
N GLN A 326 -12.08 -31.74 11.89
CA GLN A 326 -10.62 -31.56 12.02
C GLN A 326 -9.95 -31.54 10.66
N HIS A 327 -10.28 -32.48 9.79
CA HIS A 327 -9.72 -32.56 8.44
C HIS A 327 -9.95 -31.26 7.63
N TYR A 328 -11.18 -30.79 7.56
CA TYR A 328 -11.49 -29.59 6.78
C TYR A 328 -10.91 -28.31 7.39
N PHE A 329 -10.82 -28.25 8.71
CA PHE A 329 -10.22 -27.12 9.40
C PHE A 329 -8.71 -27.06 9.17
N GLU A 330 -8.01 -28.18 9.28
CA GLU A 330 -6.56 -28.28 9.01
C GLU A 330 -6.24 -27.96 7.54
N GLU A 331 -7.06 -28.43 6.60
CA GLU A 331 -6.90 -28.12 5.17
C GLU A 331 -7.06 -26.63 4.90
N ALA A 332 -8.08 -26.00 5.46
CA ALA A 332 -8.32 -24.57 5.33
C ALA A 332 -7.18 -23.74 5.95
N ASP A 333 -6.68 -24.13 7.12
CA ASP A 333 -5.58 -23.48 7.81
C ASP A 333 -4.27 -23.59 7.01
N HIS A 334 -3.98 -24.75 6.45
CA HIS A 334 -2.81 -24.95 5.58
C HIS A 334 -2.86 -24.07 4.32
N ILE A 335 -4.03 -23.92 3.70
CA ILE A 335 -4.19 -23.01 2.53
C ILE A 335 -3.98 -21.56 2.98
N ALA A 336 -4.55 -21.16 4.12
CA ALA A 336 -4.40 -19.81 4.67
C ALA A 336 -2.93 -19.44 4.93
N ASP A 337 -2.16 -20.35 5.52
CA ASP A 337 -0.72 -20.20 5.77
C ASP A 337 0.08 -20.07 4.47
N SER A 338 -0.28 -20.83 3.43
CA SER A 338 0.37 -20.75 2.13
C SER A 338 0.14 -19.40 1.45
N VAL A 339 -1.06 -18.85 1.57
CA VAL A 339 -1.43 -17.52 1.04
C VAL A 339 -0.66 -16.42 1.75
N GLU A 340 -0.56 -16.48 3.08
CA GLU A 340 0.19 -15.50 3.88
C GLU A 340 1.68 -15.52 3.54
N THR A 341 2.26 -16.73 3.36
CA THR A 341 3.66 -16.91 2.94
C THR A 341 3.91 -16.32 1.55
N ASN A 342 3.01 -16.56 0.59
CA ASN A 342 3.10 -16.02 -0.76
C ASN A 342 2.99 -14.48 -0.77
N LYS A 343 2.07 -13.91 0.03
CA LYS A 343 1.95 -12.45 0.20
C LYS A 343 3.20 -11.84 0.81
N MET A 344 3.84 -12.53 1.74
CA MET A 344 5.08 -12.07 2.37
C MET A 344 6.27 -12.08 1.39
N GLN A 345 6.33 -13.09 0.50
CA GLN A 345 7.34 -13.15 -0.58
C GLN A 345 7.13 -12.03 -1.62
N LEU A 346 5.87 -11.74 -2.00
CA LEU A 346 5.55 -10.61 -2.88
C LEU A 346 5.95 -9.29 -2.25
N LYS A 347 5.74 -9.11 -0.94
CA LYS A 347 6.14 -7.91 -0.19
C LYS A 347 7.65 -7.70 -0.18
N LEU A 348 8.43 -8.77 -0.01
CA LEU A 348 9.90 -8.73 -0.09
C LEU A 348 10.37 -8.38 -1.51
N ARG A 349 9.73 -8.92 -2.54
CA ARG A 349 10.02 -8.62 -3.94
C ARG A 349 9.70 -7.17 -4.30
N ASP A 350 8.60 -6.62 -3.78
CA ASP A 350 8.24 -5.20 -3.96
C ASP A 350 9.23 -4.26 -3.27
N VAL A 351 9.72 -4.63 -2.09
CA VAL A 351 10.76 -3.87 -1.38
C VAL A 351 12.08 -3.91 -2.17
N GLU A 352 12.49 -5.07 -2.68
CA GLU A 352 13.66 -5.20 -3.55
C GLU A 352 13.50 -4.38 -4.84
N THR A 353 12.35 -4.46 -5.51
CA THR A 353 12.09 -3.72 -6.75
C THR A 353 12.06 -2.21 -6.51
N LYS A 354 11.51 -1.76 -5.38
CA LYS A 354 11.58 -0.34 -4.96
C LYS A 354 13.02 0.08 -4.70
N TYR A 355 13.79 -0.75 -4.01
CA TYR A 355 15.19 -0.47 -3.71
C TYR A 355 16.04 -0.42 -4.98
N ASP A 356 15.83 -1.34 -5.90
CA ASP A 356 16.53 -1.38 -7.20
C ASP A 356 16.12 -0.20 -8.10
N ASN A 357 14.86 0.20 -8.11
CA ASN A 357 14.39 1.38 -8.85
C ASN A 357 14.90 2.69 -8.24
N GLU A 358 14.97 2.80 -6.92
CA GLU A 358 15.61 3.94 -6.27
C GLU A 358 17.13 3.96 -6.50
N ALA A 359 17.78 2.82 -6.48
CA ALA A 359 19.18 2.68 -6.83
C ALA A 359 19.47 2.99 -8.31
N LEU A 360 18.57 2.59 -9.22
CA LEU A 360 18.62 2.93 -10.65
C LEU A 360 18.34 4.42 -10.90
N LYS A 361 17.37 5.01 -10.23
CA LYS A 361 17.13 6.47 -10.26
C LYS A 361 18.35 7.24 -9.74
N TYR A 362 18.94 6.74 -8.65
CA TYR A 362 20.17 7.34 -8.09
C TYR A 362 21.37 7.20 -9.04
N LYS A 363 21.53 6.04 -9.69
CA LYS A 363 22.53 5.84 -10.75
C LYS A 363 22.28 6.78 -11.93
N ASN A 364 21.05 6.87 -12.42
CA ASN A 364 20.69 7.75 -13.53
C ASN A 364 20.87 9.23 -13.18
N LEU A 365 20.49 9.65 -11.97
CA LEU A 365 20.73 11.00 -11.49
C LEU A 365 22.24 11.30 -11.38
N ARG A 366 23.03 10.32 -10.91
CA ARG A 366 24.48 10.40 -10.86
C ARG A 366 25.10 10.48 -12.26
N TYR A 367 24.62 9.68 -13.23
CA TYR A 367 25.06 9.76 -14.62
C TYR A 367 24.68 11.10 -15.26
N GLN A 368 23.46 11.59 -15.05
CA GLN A 368 23.05 12.91 -15.51
C GLN A 368 23.89 14.02 -14.87
N THR A 369 24.14 13.94 -13.57
CA THR A 369 24.99 14.92 -12.87
C THR A 369 26.43 14.89 -13.38
N ILE A 370 26.97 13.69 -13.64
CA ILE A 370 28.31 13.52 -14.25
C ILE A 370 28.32 14.05 -15.69
N LEU A 371 27.25 13.81 -16.46
CA LEU A 371 27.11 14.31 -17.83
C LEU A 371 26.99 15.84 -17.86
N TRP A 372 26.19 16.43 -16.99
CA TRP A 372 26.11 17.88 -16.83
C TRP A 372 27.43 18.49 -16.34
N LEU A 373 28.11 17.83 -15.40
CA LEU A 373 29.45 18.25 -14.94
C LEU A 373 30.50 18.10 -16.03
N SER A 374 30.44 17.04 -16.86
CA SER A 374 31.35 16.87 -18.00
C SER A 374 31.07 17.88 -19.11
N LEU A 375 29.78 18.21 -19.37
CA LEU A 375 29.37 19.26 -20.32
C LEU A 375 29.77 20.65 -19.82
N LEU A 376 29.57 20.92 -18.54
CA LEU A 376 30.04 22.15 -17.89
C LEU A 376 31.57 22.25 -17.91
N GLY A 377 32.27 21.13 -17.66
CA GLY A 377 33.71 21.00 -17.78
C GLY A 377 34.20 21.21 -19.21
N ALA A 378 33.52 20.66 -20.22
CA ALA A 378 33.82 20.85 -21.63
C ALA A 378 33.56 22.31 -22.10
N LEU A 379 32.46 22.92 -21.62
CA LEU A 379 32.17 24.34 -21.88
C LEU A 379 33.18 25.26 -21.18
N LEU A 380 33.56 24.96 -19.94
CA LEU A 380 34.60 25.67 -19.21
C LEU A 380 35.98 25.50 -19.89
N MET A 381 36.29 24.29 -20.36
CA MET A 381 37.53 24.02 -21.12
C MET A 381 37.50 24.77 -22.46
N GLY A 382 36.38 24.80 -23.18
CA GLY A 382 36.19 25.59 -24.40
C GLY A 382 36.32 27.08 -24.14
N ALA A 383 35.71 27.60 -23.06
CA ALA A 383 35.84 28.98 -22.62
C ALA A 383 37.27 29.33 -22.19
N LEU A 384 37.93 28.46 -21.48
CA LEU A 384 39.34 28.60 -21.09
C LEU A 384 40.27 28.58 -22.31
N LEU A 385 39.98 27.72 -23.31
CA LEU A 385 40.76 27.68 -24.54
C LEU A 385 40.59 28.97 -25.39
N THR A 386 39.34 29.47 -25.47
CA THR A 386 39.06 30.77 -26.15
C THR A 386 39.68 31.94 -25.39
N ILE A 387 39.60 31.93 -24.04
CA ILE A 387 40.26 32.93 -23.19
C ILE A 387 41.78 32.82 -23.30
N ALA A 388 42.35 31.62 -23.31
CA ALA A 388 43.78 31.42 -23.49
C ALA A 388 44.27 31.86 -24.87
N LEU A 389 43.47 31.66 -25.94
CA LEU A 389 43.73 32.18 -27.28
C LEU A 389 43.64 33.70 -27.34
N LEU A 390 42.71 34.32 -26.62
CA LEU A 390 42.57 35.77 -26.48
C LEU A 390 43.63 36.38 -25.56
N VAL A 391 44.11 35.66 -24.59
CA VAL A 391 45.07 36.10 -23.57
C VAL A 391 46.49 35.81 -23.98
N SER A 392 46.75 34.90 -24.96
CA SER A 392 48.07 34.77 -25.59
C SER A 392 48.54 36.11 -26.20
N ALA A 393 47.59 37.01 -26.42
CA ALA A 393 47.85 38.37 -26.87
C ALA A 393 48.02 39.44 -25.75
N ARG A 394 47.73 39.09 -24.47
CA ARG A 394 47.86 40.00 -23.32
C ARG A 394 48.43 39.32 -22.08
N LYS A 395 49.65 39.67 -21.78
CA LYS A 395 50.57 39.41 -20.64
C LYS A 395 50.02 38.85 -19.31
N ALA A 396 50.82 38.03 -18.75
CA ALA A 396 51.09 37.45 -17.41
C ALA A 396 50.21 37.80 -16.18
N SER A 397 49.55 38.92 -16.11
CA SER A 397 48.67 39.29 -14.98
C SER A 397 47.32 38.55 -14.97
N LEU A 398 46.81 38.10 -16.13
CA LEU A 398 45.57 37.35 -16.23
C LEU A 398 45.72 35.88 -15.78
N ARG A 399 46.91 35.31 -15.83
CA ARG A 399 47.15 33.95 -15.35
C ARG A 399 46.90 33.80 -13.85
N LYS A 400 47.17 34.85 -13.07
CA LYS A 400 46.90 34.84 -11.62
C LYS A 400 45.41 34.90 -11.28
N GLN A 401 44.59 35.55 -12.12
CA GLN A 401 43.13 35.57 -11.96
C GLN A 401 42.48 34.25 -12.41
N GLN A 402 43.06 33.58 -13.43
CA GLN A 402 42.55 32.30 -13.91
C GLN A 402 42.79 31.17 -12.90
N LEU A 403 43.94 31.20 -12.17
CA LEU A 403 44.25 30.24 -11.13
C LEU A 403 43.19 30.32 -10.00
N LYS A 404 42.87 31.54 -9.59
CA LYS A 404 41.90 31.80 -8.53
C LYS A 404 40.50 31.34 -8.88
N ALA A 405 40.09 31.48 -10.15
CA ALA A 405 38.76 31.04 -10.63
C ALA A 405 38.64 29.51 -10.70
N SER A 406 39.78 28.79 -10.98
CA SER A 406 39.78 27.33 -10.98
C SER A 406 39.80 26.72 -9.57
N GLU A 407 40.41 27.41 -8.61
CA GLU A 407 40.40 27.02 -7.19
C GLU A 407 38.99 27.14 -6.59
N GLU A 408 38.30 28.25 -6.91
CA GLU A 408 36.89 28.46 -6.46
C GLU A 408 35.90 27.46 -7.09
N ALA A 409 36.18 27.00 -8.32
CA ALA A 409 35.37 25.96 -8.97
C ALA A 409 35.59 24.58 -8.33
N LEU A 410 36.80 24.29 -7.91
CA LEU A 410 37.14 23.05 -7.19
C LEU A 410 36.53 23.03 -5.79
N GLU A 411 36.52 24.18 -5.11
CA GLU A 411 35.91 24.31 -3.78
C GLU A 411 34.38 24.11 -3.85
N ARG A 412 33.73 24.64 -4.91
CA ARG A 412 32.28 24.38 -5.15
C ARG A 412 31.99 22.91 -5.44
N LEU A 413 32.83 22.25 -6.22
CA LEU A 413 32.71 20.81 -6.51
C LEU A 413 32.91 19.94 -5.27
N HIS A 414 33.82 20.36 -4.36
CA HIS A 414 34.00 19.71 -3.08
C HIS A 414 32.77 19.83 -2.17
N ASN A 415 32.19 21.02 -2.10
CA ASN A 415 30.96 21.29 -1.34
C ASN A 415 29.72 20.55 -1.91
N ASP A 416 29.62 20.39 -3.24
CA ASP A 416 28.53 19.62 -3.86
C ASP A 416 28.70 18.12 -3.60
N LYS A 417 29.94 17.62 -3.51
CA LYS A 417 30.21 16.23 -3.11
C LYS A 417 29.82 15.98 -1.65
N GLU A 418 30.22 16.88 -0.74
CA GLU A 418 29.82 16.79 0.67
C GLU A 418 28.29 16.84 0.86
N ARG A 419 27.59 17.63 0.03
CA ARG A 419 26.14 17.72 0.07
C ARG A 419 25.46 16.43 -0.39
N LEU A 420 26.01 15.74 -1.36
CA LEU A 420 25.54 14.42 -1.82
C LEU A 420 25.82 13.31 -0.80
N GLU A 421 26.99 13.36 -0.14
CA GLU A 421 27.34 12.42 0.93
C GLU A 421 26.46 12.62 2.18
N ALA A 422 26.09 13.88 2.50
CA ALA A 422 25.15 14.20 3.57
C ALA A 422 23.72 13.69 3.27
N GLN A 423 23.27 13.77 2.02
CA GLN A 423 21.95 13.23 1.60
C GLN A 423 21.92 11.69 1.67
N LEU A 424 23.06 11.03 1.43
CA LEU A 424 23.18 9.58 1.60
C LEU A 424 23.11 9.16 3.06
N ALA A 425 23.75 9.94 3.95
CA ALA A 425 23.72 9.72 5.39
C ALA A 425 22.31 9.92 5.97
N ASP A 426 21.56 10.89 5.46
CA ASP A 426 20.18 11.19 5.88
C ASP A 426 19.21 10.06 5.49
N ASN A 427 19.38 9.44 4.32
CA ASN A 427 18.61 8.29 3.90
C ASN A 427 18.93 7.01 4.72
N GLN A 428 20.18 6.85 5.16
CA GLN A 428 20.56 5.76 6.07
C GLN A 428 19.99 6.01 7.48
N ALA A 429 20.02 7.24 7.97
CA ALA A 429 19.43 7.62 9.25
C ALA A 429 17.91 7.41 9.28
N MET A 430 17.21 7.62 8.15
CA MET A 430 15.77 7.40 8.02
C MET A 430 15.41 5.90 8.08
N SER A 431 16.25 5.01 7.53
CA SER A 431 16.08 3.55 7.66
C SER A 431 16.34 3.05 9.08
N GLU A 432 17.33 3.59 9.76
CA GLU A 432 17.61 3.30 11.18
C GLU A 432 16.53 3.91 12.10
N GLY A 433 15.99 5.09 11.75
CA GLY A 433 14.86 5.71 12.44
C GLY A 433 13.60 4.84 12.42
N LEU A 434 13.31 4.16 11.31
CA LEU A 434 12.15 3.26 11.21
C LEU A 434 12.29 2.03 12.11
N LYS A 435 13.49 1.45 12.18
CA LYS A 435 13.81 0.36 13.12
C LYS A 435 13.74 0.84 14.57
N GLY A 436 14.20 2.07 14.83
CA GLY A 436 14.11 2.72 16.13
C GLY A 436 12.67 2.96 16.58
N THR A 437 11.78 3.33 15.64
CA THR A 437 10.36 3.60 15.94
C THR A 437 9.64 2.33 16.38
N ILE A 438 9.87 1.21 15.71
CA ILE A 438 9.28 -0.10 16.10
C ILE A 438 9.78 -0.51 17.48
N ARG A 439 11.08 -0.36 17.75
CA ARG A 439 11.66 -0.65 19.07
C ARG A 439 11.13 0.29 20.13
N HIS A 440 10.99 1.57 19.83
CA HIS A 440 10.43 2.57 20.74
C HIS A 440 8.95 2.32 21.05
N GLN A 441 8.16 1.82 20.10
CA GLN A 441 6.77 1.43 20.36
C GLN A 441 6.69 0.28 21.37
N ILE A 442 7.54 -0.71 21.26
CA ILE A 442 7.64 -1.83 22.21
C ILE A 442 8.09 -1.33 23.59
N ASP A 443 9.10 -0.46 23.63
CA ASP A 443 9.63 0.12 24.87
C ASP A 443 8.60 1.05 25.53
N THR A 444 7.89 1.87 24.74
CA THR A 444 6.82 2.75 25.23
C THR A 444 5.66 1.95 25.83
N PHE A 445 5.28 0.86 25.19
CA PHE A 445 4.26 -0.06 25.70
C PHE A 445 4.70 -0.67 27.02
N THR A 446 5.94 -1.12 27.11
CA THR A 446 6.52 -1.68 28.35
C THR A 446 6.58 -0.63 29.46
N GLN A 447 6.99 0.61 29.14
CA GLN A 447 7.02 1.72 30.10
C GLN A 447 5.61 2.14 30.56
N LEU A 448 4.61 2.14 29.69
CA LEU A 448 3.23 2.49 30.03
C LEU A 448 2.65 1.49 31.04
N VAL A 449 2.95 0.21 30.89
CA VAL A 449 2.55 -0.82 31.85
C VAL A 449 3.32 -0.67 33.19
N GLU A 450 4.62 -0.38 33.13
CA GLU A 450 5.43 -0.13 34.32
C GLU A 450 4.99 1.13 35.06
N GLN A 451 4.67 2.22 34.36
CA GLN A 451 4.22 3.48 34.94
C GLN A 451 2.85 3.35 35.63
N HIS A 452 1.98 2.48 35.12
CA HIS A 452 0.68 2.18 35.71
C HIS A 452 0.71 1.03 36.72
N ARG A 453 1.87 0.46 37.02
CA ARG A 453 2.05 -0.64 37.97
C ARG A 453 1.49 -0.31 39.36
N LYS A 454 1.62 0.94 39.85
CA LYS A 454 1.05 1.40 41.12
C LYS A 454 -0.49 1.41 41.09
N THR A 455 -1.10 1.69 39.98
CA THR A 455 -2.56 1.66 39.78
C THR A 455 -3.05 0.22 39.72
N TYR A 456 -2.29 -0.66 39.05
CA TYR A 456 -2.56 -2.10 39.01
C TYR A 456 -2.55 -2.73 40.40
N THR A 457 -1.55 -2.42 41.23
CA THR A 457 -1.45 -2.94 42.62
C THR A 457 -2.56 -2.43 43.52
N ARG A 458 -3.11 -1.22 43.26
CA ARG A 458 -4.18 -0.63 44.05
C ARG A 458 -5.59 -1.06 43.60
N ASN A 459 -5.82 -1.22 42.36
CA ASN A 459 -7.11 -1.64 41.83
C ASN A 459 -6.97 -2.41 40.46
N PRO A 460 -6.72 -3.71 40.51
CA PRO A 460 -6.48 -4.54 39.31
C PRO A 460 -7.64 -4.54 38.30
N LYS A 461 -8.89 -4.40 38.78
CA LYS A 461 -10.08 -4.38 37.90
C LYS A 461 -10.15 -3.11 37.07
N VAL A 462 -9.82 -1.95 37.66
CA VAL A 462 -9.80 -0.66 36.93
C VAL A 462 -8.64 -0.64 35.92
N PHE A 463 -7.49 -1.19 36.28
CA PHE A 463 -6.36 -1.30 35.38
C PHE A 463 -6.67 -2.24 34.20
N GLY A 464 -7.28 -3.39 34.49
CA GLY A 464 -7.69 -4.36 33.44
C GLY A 464 -8.72 -3.76 32.48
N ALA A 465 -9.67 -2.98 32.96
CA ALA A 465 -10.63 -2.26 32.14
C ALA A 465 -9.98 -1.15 31.30
N LEU A 466 -9.06 -0.37 31.88
CA LEU A 466 -8.30 0.68 31.20
C LEU A 466 -7.38 0.07 30.14
N PHE A 467 -6.68 -1.01 30.48
CA PHE A 467 -5.82 -1.74 29.57
C PHE A 467 -6.61 -2.30 28.40
N LYS A 468 -7.75 -2.92 28.67
CA LYS A 468 -8.65 -3.46 27.66
C LYS A 468 -9.20 -2.38 26.73
N SER A 469 -9.67 -1.24 27.29
CA SER A 469 -10.19 -0.12 26.48
C SER A 469 -9.10 0.56 25.65
N THR A 470 -7.90 0.73 26.18
CA THR A 470 -6.76 1.28 25.43
C THR A 470 -6.32 0.33 24.33
N TYR A 471 -6.39 -0.96 24.59
CA TYR A 471 -6.02 -2.03 23.70
C TYR A 471 -7.04 -2.24 22.56
N GLU A 472 -8.35 -2.25 22.89
CA GLU A 472 -9.43 -2.35 21.90
C GLU A 472 -9.48 -1.14 20.94
N VAL A 473 -8.99 0.02 21.36
CA VAL A 473 -8.87 1.22 20.49
C VAL A 473 -7.75 1.06 19.46
N TYR A 474 -6.68 0.30 19.78
CA TYR A 474 -5.56 0.12 18.86
C TYR A 474 -5.70 -1.08 17.92
N GLN A 475 -6.39 -2.16 18.35
CA GLN A 475 -6.62 -3.35 17.50
C GLN A 475 -7.87 -4.14 17.94
N PRO A 476 -9.06 -3.72 17.49
CA PRO A 476 -10.32 -4.35 17.90
C PRO A 476 -10.58 -5.73 17.26
N ASP A 477 -9.82 -6.14 16.25
CA ASP A 477 -10.03 -7.35 15.42
C ASP A 477 -9.25 -8.59 15.88
N GLY A 478 -8.47 -8.51 16.95
CA GLY A 478 -7.65 -9.62 17.44
C GLY A 478 -6.36 -9.89 16.67
N SER A 479 -6.00 -9.05 15.69
CA SER A 479 -4.77 -9.17 14.88
C SER A 479 -3.50 -9.15 15.73
N PHE A 480 -3.50 -8.43 16.85
CA PHE A 480 -2.41 -8.38 17.82
C PHE A 480 -1.95 -9.77 18.30
N TRP A 481 -2.88 -10.66 18.61
CA TRP A 481 -2.51 -11.99 19.08
C TRP A 481 -1.86 -12.81 17.98
N GLN A 482 -2.28 -12.59 16.74
CA GLN A 482 -1.65 -13.21 15.58
C GLN A 482 -0.26 -12.63 15.33
N GLU A 483 -0.08 -11.34 15.47
CA GLU A 483 1.23 -10.67 15.34
C GLU A 483 2.21 -11.12 16.42
N ILE A 484 1.77 -11.24 17.68
CA ILE A 484 2.59 -11.80 18.76
C ILE A 484 2.98 -13.24 18.46
N ARG A 485 2.05 -14.08 17.99
CA ARG A 485 2.36 -15.46 17.60
C ARG A 485 3.43 -15.49 16.51
N ASN A 486 3.22 -14.76 15.43
CA ASN A 486 4.17 -14.69 14.32
C ASN A 486 5.55 -14.20 14.76
N TYR A 487 5.58 -13.18 15.62
CA TYR A 487 6.82 -12.68 16.21
C TYR A 487 7.52 -13.74 17.08
N VAL A 488 6.78 -14.41 17.94
CA VAL A 488 7.33 -15.46 18.84
C VAL A 488 7.83 -16.65 18.02
N ASP A 489 7.07 -17.11 17.03
CA ASP A 489 7.49 -18.21 16.17
C ASP A 489 8.74 -17.84 15.36
N ALA A 490 8.81 -16.63 14.83
CA ALA A 490 9.99 -16.14 14.10
C ALA A 490 11.24 -15.98 14.99
N THR A 491 11.07 -15.71 16.29
CA THR A 491 12.19 -15.43 17.22
C THR A 491 12.55 -16.62 18.11
N CYS A 492 11.62 -17.55 18.32
CA CYS A 492 11.76 -18.67 19.24
C CYS A 492 11.58 -20.04 18.55
N GLY A 493 11.91 -20.18 17.25
CA GLY A 493 11.98 -21.47 16.57
C GLY A 493 10.63 -22.16 16.39
N ASN A 494 9.60 -21.41 15.97
CA ASN A 494 8.22 -21.88 15.74
C ASN A 494 7.57 -22.53 16.97
N ILE A 495 7.93 -22.07 18.17
CA ILE A 495 7.46 -22.68 19.42
C ILE A 495 5.94 -22.73 19.54
N ILE A 496 5.21 -21.68 19.11
CA ILE A 496 3.76 -21.62 19.26
C ILE A 496 3.09 -22.60 18.30
N THR A 497 3.49 -22.57 17.02
CA THR A 497 2.97 -23.49 16.01
C THR A 497 3.24 -24.93 16.41
N SER A 498 4.48 -25.29 16.77
CA SER A 498 4.84 -26.66 17.18
C SER A 498 4.11 -27.10 18.44
N THR A 499 3.89 -26.20 19.40
CA THR A 499 3.17 -26.53 20.64
C THR A 499 1.68 -26.80 20.38
N VAL A 500 1.03 -26.00 19.53
CA VAL A 500 -0.38 -26.18 19.17
C VAL A 500 -0.59 -27.48 18.38
N GLU A 501 0.34 -27.81 17.49
CA GLU A 501 0.32 -29.09 16.75
C GLU A 501 0.48 -30.32 17.68
N ALA A 502 1.39 -30.24 18.65
CA ALA A 502 1.64 -31.32 19.61
C ALA A 502 0.53 -31.46 20.66
N HIS A 503 -0.16 -30.35 20.99
CA HIS A 503 -1.20 -30.33 22.04
C HIS A 503 -2.48 -29.66 21.54
N PRO A 504 -3.28 -30.32 20.68
CA PRO A 504 -4.48 -29.72 20.07
C PRO A 504 -5.60 -29.38 21.07
N SER A 505 -5.51 -29.89 22.32
CA SER A 505 -6.44 -29.58 23.42
C SER A 505 -6.24 -28.20 24.06
N LEU A 506 -5.15 -27.52 23.74
CA LEU A 506 -4.85 -26.21 24.32
C LEU A 506 -5.89 -25.16 23.89
N ARG A 507 -6.41 -24.44 24.90
CA ARG A 507 -7.34 -23.34 24.66
C ARG A 507 -6.59 -22.12 24.12
N GLU A 508 -7.26 -21.32 23.34
CA GLU A 508 -6.73 -20.05 22.81
C GLU A 508 -6.08 -19.17 23.91
N THR A 509 -6.67 -19.16 25.11
CA THR A 509 -6.11 -18.44 26.26
C THR A 509 -4.81 -19.06 26.80
N ASP A 510 -4.57 -20.34 26.57
CA ASP A 510 -3.33 -21.01 26.95
C ASP A 510 -2.22 -20.67 25.96
N VAL A 511 -2.57 -20.63 24.68
CA VAL A 511 -1.67 -20.21 23.59
C VAL A 511 -1.25 -18.75 23.73
N ARG A 512 -2.18 -17.85 24.02
CA ARG A 512 -1.88 -16.43 24.29
C ARG A 512 -0.96 -16.25 25.48
N PHE A 513 -1.22 -17.00 26.55
CA PHE A 513 -0.37 -16.96 27.74
C PHE A 513 1.05 -17.46 27.45
N LEU A 514 1.20 -18.55 26.70
CA LEU A 514 2.51 -19.07 26.27
C LEU A 514 3.24 -18.04 25.40
N SER A 515 2.56 -17.45 24.44
CA SER A 515 3.14 -16.43 23.57
C SER A 515 3.72 -15.24 24.37
N LEU A 516 2.99 -14.76 25.35
CA LEU A 516 3.47 -13.67 26.23
C LEU A 516 4.67 -14.10 27.10
N CYS A 517 4.70 -15.35 27.55
CA CYS A 517 5.85 -15.89 28.29
C CYS A 517 7.12 -15.97 27.41
N CYS A 518 6.96 -16.22 26.10
CA CYS A 518 8.08 -16.27 25.17
C CYS A 518 8.66 -14.88 24.85
N CYS A 519 7.89 -13.81 25.02
CA CYS A 519 8.31 -12.43 24.75
C CYS A 519 9.20 -11.82 25.85
N ASP A 520 9.61 -12.57 26.86
CA ASP A 520 10.41 -12.10 28.02
C ASP A 520 9.80 -10.88 28.74
N LEU A 521 8.47 -10.75 28.75
CA LEU A 521 7.77 -9.65 29.38
C LEU A 521 7.79 -9.78 30.90
N PRO A 522 7.84 -8.65 31.65
CA PRO A 522 7.69 -8.69 33.11
C PRO A 522 6.38 -9.37 33.53
N THR A 523 6.43 -10.11 34.62
CA THR A 523 5.27 -10.85 35.17
C THR A 523 4.03 -9.96 35.31
N THR A 524 4.21 -8.71 35.73
CA THR A 524 3.14 -7.72 35.87
C THR A 524 2.46 -7.37 34.55
N VAL A 525 3.22 -7.35 33.46
CA VAL A 525 2.71 -7.10 32.11
C VAL A 525 1.87 -8.29 31.63
N ILE A 526 2.38 -9.52 31.80
CA ILE A 526 1.66 -10.74 31.43
C ILE A 526 0.34 -10.84 32.21
N MET A 527 0.37 -10.53 33.52
CA MET A 527 -0.84 -10.50 34.35
C MET A 527 -1.87 -9.52 33.82
N ALA A 528 -1.43 -8.31 33.46
CA ALA A 528 -2.29 -7.27 32.90
C ALA A 528 -2.92 -7.71 31.57
N CYS A 529 -2.12 -8.23 30.65
CA CYS A 529 -2.59 -8.72 29.35
C CYS A 529 -3.59 -9.87 29.46
N MET A 530 -3.42 -10.72 30.47
CA MET A 530 -4.28 -11.88 30.69
C MET A 530 -5.47 -11.61 31.64
N GLY A 531 -5.55 -10.41 32.19
CA GLY A 531 -6.62 -10.01 33.13
C GLY A 531 -6.54 -10.71 34.50
N TYR A 532 -5.36 -11.13 34.94
CA TYR A 532 -5.17 -11.72 36.27
C TYR A 532 -5.08 -10.65 37.35
N ASN A 533 -5.84 -10.86 38.42
CA ASN A 533 -5.92 -9.90 39.53
C ASN A 533 -4.83 -10.11 40.60
N ASP A 534 -4.15 -11.25 40.59
CA ASP A 534 -3.13 -11.61 41.57
C ASP A 534 -2.09 -12.57 40.96
N SER A 535 -0.91 -12.56 41.57
CA SER A 535 0.22 -13.40 41.13
C SER A 535 -0.01 -14.91 41.31
N HIS A 536 -0.90 -15.28 42.25
CA HIS A 536 -1.20 -16.67 42.53
C HIS A 536 -1.99 -17.29 41.39
N SER A 537 -2.97 -16.57 40.83
CA SER A 537 -3.72 -16.98 39.64
C SER A 537 -2.81 -17.21 38.42
N MET A 538 -1.84 -16.33 38.24
CA MET A 538 -0.85 -16.48 37.18
C MET A 538 0.08 -17.67 37.40
N TYR A 539 0.55 -17.87 38.64
CA TYR A 539 1.40 -19.01 38.99
C TYR A 539 0.67 -20.34 38.74
N ASN A 540 -0.60 -20.42 39.16
CA ASN A 540 -1.44 -21.61 38.92
C ASN A 540 -1.66 -21.87 37.44
N LYS A 541 -1.83 -20.80 36.65
CA LYS A 541 -1.93 -20.91 35.19
C LYS A 541 -0.64 -21.46 34.58
N LYS A 542 0.51 -20.93 35.01
CA LYS A 542 1.84 -21.36 34.55
C LYS A 542 2.10 -22.84 34.88
N ARG A 543 1.75 -23.26 36.12
CA ARG A 543 1.89 -24.64 36.54
C ARG A 543 0.99 -25.58 35.75
N ARG A 544 -0.30 -25.23 35.60
CA ARG A 544 -1.25 -26.03 34.81
C ARG A 544 -0.81 -26.20 33.36
N LEU A 545 -0.35 -25.10 32.74
CA LEU A 545 0.14 -25.15 31.37
C LEU A 545 1.40 -26.04 31.26
N ALA A 546 2.32 -25.97 32.21
CA ALA A 546 3.50 -26.80 32.26
C ALA A 546 3.14 -28.31 32.43
N GLU A 547 2.13 -28.61 33.25
CA GLU A 547 1.60 -30.00 33.40
C GLU A 547 0.98 -30.48 32.10
N GLU A 548 0.22 -29.63 31.39
CA GLU A 548 -0.45 -29.97 30.13
C GLU A 548 0.56 -30.16 28.97
N LEU A 549 1.68 -29.42 29.01
CA LEU A 549 2.79 -29.55 28.06
C LEU A 549 3.79 -30.68 28.43
N GLY A 550 3.52 -31.46 29.47
CA GLY A 550 4.36 -32.60 29.90
C GLY A 550 5.68 -32.17 30.57
N CYS A 551 5.77 -30.93 31.07
CA CYS A 551 6.94 -30.42 31.79
C CYS A 551 6.55 -29.84 33.18
N PRO A 552 6.07 -30.65 34.10
CA PRO A 552 5.51 -30.18 35.37
C PRO A 552 6.54 -29.38 36.17
N GLY A 553 6.22 -28.10 36.43
CA GLY A 553 7.03 -27.17 37.22
C GLY A 553 8.01 -26.29 36.43
N HIS A 554 8.29 -26.57 35.15
CA HIS A 554 9.40 -25.98 34.40
C HIS A 554 9.01 -25.38 33.04
N LEU A 555 7.92 -24.62 32.95
CA LEU A 555 7.49 -23.99 31.68
C LEU A 555 8.62 -23.18 31.01
N ASN A 556 9.51 -22.57 31.78
CA ASN A 556 10.65 -21.84 31.22
C ASN A 556 11.65 -22.78 30.52
N GLU A 557 11.84 -24.00 30.99
CA GLU A 557 12.69 -25.02 30.32
C GLU A 557 12.10 -25.42 28.99
N TYR A 558 10.78 -25.58 28.94
CA TYR A 558 10.06 -25.85 27.70
C TYR A 558 10.30 -24.70 26.67
N ILE A 559 10.14 -23.45 27.10
CA ILE A 559 10.38 -22.29 26.24
C ILE A 559 11.84 -22.25 25.77
N MET A 560 12.80 -22.54 26.65
CA MET A 560 14.23 -22.50 26.32
C MET A 560 14.64 -23.61 25.34
N SER A 561 13.95 -24.74 25.30
CA SER A 561 14.25 -25.84 24.37
C SER A 561 14.04 -25.46 22.88
N PHE A 562 13.23 -24.44 22.59
CA PHE A 562 12.97 -23.93 21.24
C PHE A 562 13.86 -22.75 20.86
N ARG A 563 14.53 -22.09 21.83
CA ARG A 563 15.41 -20.95 21.52
C ARG A 563 16.71 -21.46 20.85
N PRO A 564 17.10 -20.86 19.71
CA PRO A 564 18.40 -21.19 19.13
C PRO A 564 19.50 -20.85 20.13
N PRO A 565 20.60 -21.66 20.19
CA PRO A 565 21.71 -21.41 21.11
C PRO A 565 22.26 -20.01 20.85
N LYS A 566 22.41 -19.20 21.92
CA LYS A 566 23.05 -17.89 21.84
C LYS A 566 24.41 -18.06 21.18
N ARG A 567 24.63 -17.46 20.00
CA ARG A 567 25.98 -17.32 19.45
C ARG A 567 26.82 -16.64 20.51
N GLN A 568 27.80 -17.35 21.04
CA GLN A 568 28.85 -16.77 21.88
C GLN A 568 29.45 -15.63 21.06
N GLN A 569 29.36 -14.41 21.58
CA GLN A 569 30.24 -13.32 21.15
C GLN A 569 31.64 -13.81 21.39
N VAL A 570 32.35 -14.13 20.32
CA VAL A 570 33.83 -14.32 20.38
C VAL A 570 34.38 -12.94 20.69
N ASP A 571 34.85 -12.77 21.92
CA ASP A 571 35.69 -11.67 22.33
C ASP A 571 36.91 -11.65 21.41
N SER A 572 36.92 -10.73 20.45
CA SER A 572 38.12 -10.36 19.72
C SER A 572 38.91 -9.34 20.54
N GLN A 573 39.56 -9.85 21.58
CA GLN A 573 40.76 -9.21 22.17
C GLN A 573 41.94 -10.11 21.89
N GLN A 574 43.00 -9.48 21.41
CA GLN A 574 44.38 -9.95 21.12
C GLN A 574 44.59 -10.42 19.67
N ASP A 575 45.15 -9.49 18.84
CA ASP A 575 46.57 -9.60 18.49
C ASP A 575 47.01 -8.31 17.77
N GLU A 576 47.49 -7.36 18.55
CA GLU A 576 48.54 -6.43 18.11
C GLU A 576 49.88 -7.14 18.28
N ALA A 577 50.50 -7.56 17.20
CA ALA A 577 51.94 -7.63 17.12
C ALA A 577 52.41 -7.98 15.70
N SER A 578 53.36 -7.17 15.26
CA SER A 578 54.35 -7.41 14.21
C SER A 578 53.97 -7.10 12.75
N ALA A 579 54.32 -5.88 12.37
CA ALA A 579 54.82 -5.59 11.03
C ALA A 579 56.18 -6.28 10.80
N PRO A 580 56.52 -6.63 9.56
CA PRO A 580 57.82 -6.25 9.07
C PRO A 580 57.77 -5.38 7.81
N GLU A 581 58.71 -4.49 7.78
CA GLU A 581 59.14 -3.67 6.66
C GLU A 581 59.46 -4.51 5.40
N GLY A 582 59.13 -3.92 4.24
CA GLY A 582 59.49 -4.40 2.93
C GLY A 582 58.81 -3.57 1.85
#